data_46edb824997c0b00faf7358dd48fa5e2
#
_entry.id   46edb824997c0b00faf7358dd48fa5e2
#
_cell.length_a   1.000
_cell.length_b   1.000
_cell.length_c   1.000
_cell.angle_alpha   90.00
_cell.angle_beta   90.00
_cell.angle_gamma   90.00
#
_symmetry.space_group_name_H-M   'P 1'
#
loop_
_entity.id
_entity.type
_entity.pdbx_description
1 polymer ?
#
loop_
_entity_poly.entity_id
_entity_poly.type
_entity_poly.pdbx_seq_one_letter_code
_entity_poly.pdbx_strand_id
1 'polypeptide(L)'
;MNSEKQSKVEQLIEKTLLPLATWVAQNTYIQILSQTFISLLPMIVIGAFAFIVSKSPINYTGFEEGTYWYNFFLNWDTFANKYLIPIRFMKSCTLGSLSLWVTFGIAYRWAKKYDLEVQSTIIVALVNFFLINSKYVDGGISTDYFGGEGLFSAMIGAFLILILYRWMSKKGIGNIKFPASVPATLQKAMSSILPLTLCFLVGCLASGLTTQLLGVSIPDLVMMIGRPITKSIDNPIAQSGITFFSDIGYWFGIHTAAVEAPFNPILYANLSANVDAYSNGVAATQLPYIINIAFRYGFTGIGGSGATFGLVLLLLKSKSVTMKQVGKLSIIPALFGVNEPVVFGLPIMCNVTMFIPFIFTEVINCFISYFAMSAGLVNRCMFYMGGTAPEIMRSVLSSMDWRAAVLWVILVRVDMLFWYPFFKMYEKQEIKREAEELESQKVAA
;
A
#
# COMPACT_ATOMS: atom_id res chain seq x y z
N MET A 1 -3.75 44.25 -4.85
CA MET A 1 -3.27 42.98 -5.40
C MET A 1 -1.74 42.99 -5.27
N ASN A 2 -1.23 42.50 -4.13
CA ASN A 2 0.22 42.37 -3.92
C ASN A 2 0.66 41.03 -4.49
N SER A 3 1.47 41.05 -5.52
CA SER A 3 2.22 39.86 -5.96
C SER A 3 3.23 39.54 -4.86
N GLU A 4 2.89 38.64 -3.95
CA GLU A 4 3.85 38.06 -3.03
C GLU A 4 4.95 37.39 -3.87
N LYS A 5 6.19 37.85 -3.67
CA LYS A 5 7.35 37.20 -4.28
C LYS A 5 7.40 35.76 -3.77
N GLN A 6 7.04 34.80 -4.61
CA GLN A 6 7.23 33.38 -4.34
C GLN A 6 8.66 33.15 -3.80
N SER A 7 8.78 32.38 -2.73
CA SER A 7 10.07 32.04 -2.17
C SER A 7 10.91 31.25 -3.18
N LYS A 8 12.23 31.35 -3.13
CA LYS A 8 13.13 30.54 -4.01
C LYS A 8 12.86 29.04 -3.87
N VAL A 9 12.38 28.62 -2.69
CA VAL A 9 12.03 27.23 -2.40
C VAL A 9 10.73 26.86 -3.14
N GLU A 10 9.70 27.70 -3.14
CA GLU A 10 8.47 27.47 -3.90
C GLU A 10 8.74 27.35 -5.39
N GLN A 11 9.55 28.24 -5.95
CA GLN A 11 9.94 28.20 -7.36
C GLN A 11 10.72 26.92 -7.71
N LEU A 12 11.61 26.44 -6.83
CA LEU A 12 12.36 25.19 -7.04
C LEU A 12 11.44 23.98 -7.04
N ILE A 13 10.49 23.95 -6.10
CA ILE A 13 9.52 22.86 -5.96
C ILE A 13 8.56 22.83 -7.16
N GLU A 14 8.01 23.97 -7.56
CA GLU A 14 7.15 24.06 -8.75
C GLU A 14 7.88 23.61 -10.03
N LYS A 15 9.15 23.94 -10.18
CA LYS A 15 9.93 23.59 -11.37
C LYS A 15 10.38 22.13 -11.40
N THR A 16 10.62 21.50 -10.23
CA THR A 16 11.27 20.19 -10.18
C THR A 16 10.33 19.09 -9.69
N LEU A 17 9.61 19.33 -8.60
CA LEU A 17 8.76 18.29 -7.99
C LEU A 17 7.37 18.21 -8.63
N LEU A 18 6.75 19.33 -8.96
CA LEU A 18 5.42 19.35 -9.55
C LEU A 18 5.38 18.62 -10.92
N PRO A 19 6.33 18.83 -11.86
CA PRO A 19 6.34 18.07 -13.10
C PRO A 19 6.56 16.59 -12.91
N LEU A 20 7.45 16.19 -11.98
CA LEU A 20 7.71 14.79 -11.67
C LEU A 20 6.49 14.11 -11.04
N ALA A 21 5.87 14.72 -10.04
CA ALA A 21 4.67 14.21 -9.41
C ALA A 21 3.50 14.11 -10.40
N THR A 22 3.34 15.10 -11.27
CA THR A 22 2.32 15.10 -12.32
C THR A 22 2.57 13.98 -13.33
N TRP A 23 3.81 13.79 -13.76
CA TRP A 23 4.18 12.70 -14.67
C TRP A 23 3.90 11.32 -14.04
N VAL A 24 4.26 11.12 -12.77
CA VAL A 24 3.96 9.89 -12.02
C VAL A 24 2.44 9.68 -11.93
N ALA A 25 1.70 10.72 -11.52
CA ALA A 25 0.25 10.67 -11.37
C ALA A 25 -0.48 10.37 -12.69
N GLN A 26 0.06 10.83 -13.83
CA GLN A 26 -0.52 10.63 -15.16
C GLN A 26 -0.02 9.36 -15.86
N ASN A 27 1.01 8.69 -15.31
CA ASN A 27 1.55 7.49 -15.93
C ASN A 27 0.54 6.34 -15.87
N THR A 28 0.14 5.84 -17.04
CA THR A 28 -0.89 4.81 -17.19
C THR A 28 -0.56 3.51 -16.45
N TYR A 29 0.70 3.08 -16.46
CA TYR A 29 1.12 1.84 -15.81
C TYR A 29 1.00 1.97 -14.29
N ILE A 30 1.45 3.10 -13.75
CA ILE A 30 1.38 3.39 -12.31
C ILE A 30 -0.07 3.51 -11.85
N GLN A 31 -0.93 4.18 -12.63
CA GLN A 31 -2.36 4.29 -12.33
C GLN A 31 -3.04 2.91 -12.31
N ILE A 32 -2.77 2.05 -13.28
CA ILE A 32 -3.32 0.70 -13.34
C ILE A 32 -2.88 -0.12 -12.12
N LEU A 33 -1.60 -0.07 -11.77
CA LEU A 33 -1.08 -0.77 -10.57
C LEU A 33 -1.73 -0.26 -9.29
N SER A 34 -1.70 1.05 -9.05
CA SER A 34 -2.28 1.67 -7.86
C SER A 34 -3.76 1.31 -7.68
N GLN A 35 -4.55 1.49 -8.73
CA GLN A 35 -5.97 1.13 -8.71
C GLN A 35 -6.20 -0.37 -8.51
N THR A 36 -5.30 -1.22 -9.03
CA THR A 36 -5.37 -2.67 -8.82
C THR A 36 -5.19 -2.99 -7.34
N PHE A 37 -4.15 -2.50 -6.68
CA PHE A 37 -3.94 -2.73 -5.25
C PHE A 37 -5.09 -2.17 -4.40
N ILE A 38 -5.57 -0.96 -4.68
CA ILE A 38 -6.71 -0.37 -3.97
C ILE A 38 -7.94 -1.28 -4.05
N SER A 39 -8.26 -1.82 -5.23
CA SER A 39 -9.44 -2.71 -5.37
C SER A 39 -9.26 -4.08 -4.71
N LEU A 40 -8.02 -4.52 -4.48
CA LEU A 40 -7.72 -5.77 -3.78
C LEU A 40 -7.67 -5.63 -2.26
N LEU A 41 -7.71 -4.40 -1.71
CA LEU A 41 -7.66 -4.17 -0.27
C LEU A 41 -8.67 -4.99 0.53
N PRO A 42 -9.97 -5.07 0.16
CA PRO A 42 -10.93 -5.88 0.92
C PRO A 42 -10.52 -7.36 0.99
N MET A 43 -10.02 -7.92 -0.13
CA MET A 43 -9.55 -9.29 -0.18
C MET A 43 -8.30 -9.51 0.70
N ILE A 44 -7.36 -8.57 0.66
CA ILE A 44 -6.13 -8.62 1.48
C ILE A 44 -6.50 -8.59 2.96
N VAL A 45 -7.42 -7.72 3.36
CA VAL A 45 -7.91 -7.61 4.75
C VAL A 45 -8.61 -8.90 5.20
N ILE A 46 -9.52 -9.43 4.38
CA ILE A 46 -10.20 -10.71 4.68
C ILE A 46 -9.21 -11.85 4.82
N GLY A 47 -8.22 -11.93 3.93
CA GLY A 47 -7.14 -12.91 3.98
C GLY A 47 -6.27 -12.79 5.24
N ALA A 48 -5.98 -11.57 5.69
CA ALA A 48 -5.27 -11.31 6.93
C ALA A 48 -6.06 -11.79 8.15
N PHE A 49 -7.37 -11.51 8.22
CA PHE A 49 -8.23 -12.04 9.28
C PHE A 49 -8.30 -13.57 9.26
N ALA A 50 -8.46 -14.18 8.09
CA ALA A 50 -8.44 -15.62 7.94
C ALA A 50 -7.14 -16.25 8.47
N PHE A 51 -6.01 -15.60 8.21
CA PHE A 51 -4.72 -16.04 8.73
C PHE A 51 -4.64 -15.94 10.26
N ILE A 52 -5.00 -14.77 10.83
CA ILE A 52 -5.01 -14.53 12.28
C ILE A 52 -5.84 -15.58 13.03
N VAL A 53 -7.04 -15.87 12.52
CA VAL A 53 -7.95 -16.84 13.15
C VAL A 53 -7.45 -18.28 12.98
N SER A 54 -6.83 -18.60 11.87
CA SER A 54 -6.39 -19.96 11.53
C SER A 54 -5.01 -20.36 12.07
N LYS A 55 -4.30 -19.48 12.75
CA LYS A 55 -3.01 -19.75 13.40
C LYS A 55 -2.94 -18.97 14.71
N SER A 56 -2.36 -19.55 15.76
CA SER A 56 -2.11 -18.82 17.00
C SER A 56 -1.27 -17.56 16.74
N PRO A 57 -1.69 -16.39 17.26
CA PRO A 57 -0.95 -15.14 17.10
C PRO A 57 0.39 -15.11 17.81
N ILE A 58 0.54 -15.96 18.84
CA ILE A 58 1.77 -16.07 19.62
C ILE A 58 2.23 -17.53 19.61
N ASN A 59 3.52 -17.74 19.38
CA ASN A 59 4.09 -19.07 19.44
C ASN A 59 4.07 -19.57 20.90
N TYR A 60 3.31 -20.61 21.16
CA TYR A 60 3.16 -21.19 22.49
C TYR A 60 4.48 -21.76 23.05
N THR A 61 5.42 -22.14 22.19
CA THR A 61 6.74 -22.65 22.63
C THR A 61 7.61 -21.58 23.31
N GLY A 62 7.22 -20.33 23.29
CA GLY A 62 7.86 -19.24 24.05
C GLY A 62 7.43 -19.16 25.51
N PHE A 63 6.48 -19.99 25.95
CA PHE A 63 6.02 -20.07 27.34
C PHE A 63 6.48 -21.39 27.96
N GLU A 64 6.61 -21.45 29.29
CA GLU A 64 6.88 -22.70 30.01
C GLU A 64 5.69 -23.67 29.82
N GLU A 65 6.00 -24.93 29.53
CA GLU A 65 5.01 -25.98 29.34
C GLU A 65 4.09 -26.10 30.58
N GLY A 66 2.80 -26.25 30.37
CA GLY A 66 1.81 -26.38 31.44
C GLY A 66 1.27 -25.05 31.95
N THR A 67 1.84 -23.89 31.57
CA THR A 67 1.27 -22.58 31.96
C THR A 67 -0.05 -22.31 31.26
N TYR A 68 -0.87 -21.41 31.79
CA TYR A 68 -2.15 -21.01 31.19
C TYR A 68 -2.00 -20.55 29.75
N TRP A 69 -1.01 -19.67 29.47
CA TRP A 69 -0.78 -19.12 28.14
C TRP A 69 -0.25 -20.18 27.16
N TYR A 70 0.64 -21.07 27.60
CA TYR A 70 1.09 -22.21 26.80
C TYR A 70 -0.11 -23.05 26.33
N ASN A 71 -0.95 -23.48 27.28
CA ASN A 71 -2.11 -24.32 26.99
C ASN A 71 -3.17 -23.58 26.14
N PHE A 72 -3.38 -22.28 26.37
CA PHE A 72 -4.32 -21.48 25.62
C PHE A 72 -3.94 -21.42 24.12
N PHE A 73 -2.70 -21.05 23.82
CA PHE A 73 -2.24 -20.94 22.44
C PHE A 73 -2.02 -22.29 21.77
N LEU A 74 -1.61 -23.33 22.49
CA LEU A 74 -1.56 -24.71 22.00
C LEU A 74 -2.97 -25.20 21.60
N ASN A 75 -3.96 -24.96 22.47
CA ASN A 75 -5.36 -25.34 22.17
C ASN A 75 -5.90 -24.57 20.98
N TRP A 76 -5.54 -23.28 20.82
CA TRP A 76 -5.90 -22.51 19.64
C TRP A 76 -5.36 -23.16 18.36
N ASP A 77 -4.05 -23.44 18.30
CA ASP A 77 -3.44 -24.09 17.13
C ASP A 77 -4.04 -25.47 16.87
N THR A 78 -4.28 -26.25 17.91
CA THR A 78 -4.91 -27.57 17.80
C THR A 78 -6.33 -27.46 17.24
N PHE A 79 -7.14 -26.55 17.77
CA PHE A 79 -8.50 -26.28 17.26
C PHE A 79 -8.46 -25.79 15.82
N ALA A 80 -7.58 -24.81 15.51
CA ALA A 80 -7.46 -24.28 14.17
C ALA A 80 -7.02 -25.32 13.15
N ASN A 81 -6.06 -26.19 13.51
CA ASN A 81 -5.60 -27.27 12.66
C ASN A 81 -6.70 -28.32 12.38
N LYS A 82 -7.57 -28.55 13.35
CA LYS A 82 -8.63 -29.58 13.23
C LYS A 82 -9.90 -29.06 12.54
N TYR A 83 -10.34 -27.83 12.86
CA TYR A 83 -11.66 -27.32 12.48
C TYR A 83 -11.63 -26.17 11.51
N LEU A 84 -10.50 -25.43 11.39
CA LEU A 84 -10.44 -24.21 10.58
C LEU A 84 -9.69 -24.40 9.25
N ILE A 85 -9.60 -25.63 8.74
CA ILE A 85 -8.99 -25.94 7.44
C ILE A 85 -9.60 -25.09 6.31
N PRO A 86 -10.93 -24.89 6.19
CA PRO A 86 -11.49 -24.01 5.16
C PRO A 86 -11.04 -22.55 5.27
N ILE A 87 -10.84 -22.05 6.50
CA ILE A 87 -10.33 -20.66 6.73
C ILE A 87 -8.87 -20.55 6.33
N ARG A 88 -8.05 -21.56 6.58
CA ARG A 88 -6.67 -21.64 6.06
C ARG A 88 -6.65 -21.64 4.53
N PHE A 89 -7.55 -22.41 3.92
CA PHE A 89 -7.67 -22.43 2.47
C PHE A 89 -8.11 -21.06 1.93
N MET A 90 -9.00 -20.35 2.62
CA MET A 90 -9.37 -18.96 2.28
C MET A 90 -8.14 -18.03 2.31
N LYS A 91 -7.22 -18.16 3.29
CA LYS A 91 -5.93 -17.43 3.30
C LYS A 91 -5.12 -17.72 2.04
N SER A 92 -5.02 -18.99 1.65
CA SER A 92 -4.27 -19.39 0.44
C SER A 92 -4.89 -18.84 -0.84
N CYS A 93 -6.22 -18.85 -0.94
CA CYS A 93 -6.96 -18.28 -2.08
C CYS A 93 -6.90 -16.73 -2.14
N THR A 94 -6.61 -16.05 -1.04
CA THR A 94 -6.54 -14.59 -0.97
C THR A 94 -5.07 -14.12 -0.97
N LEU A 95 -4.44 -14.04 0.19
CA LEU A 95 -3.05 -13.58 0.33
C LEU A 95 -2.05 -14.49 -0.39
N GLY A 96 -2.22 -15.80 -0.27
CA GLY A 96 -1.36 -16.78 -0.93
C GLY A 96 -1.47 -16.80 -2.46
N SER A 97 -2.46 -16.09 -3.02
CA SER A 97 -2.67 -15.97 -4.48
C SER A 97 -2.67 -14.50 -4.93
N LEU A 98 -2.01 -13.61 -4.18
CA LEU A 98 -2.01 -12.17 -4.44
C LEU A 98 -1.53 -11.82 -5.85
N SER A 99 -0.48 -12.48 -6.34
CA SER A 99 0.09 -12.26 -7.68
C SER A 99 -0.91 -12.57 -8.80
N LEU A 100 -1.70 -13.63 -8.63
CA LEU A 100 -2.78 -14.00 -9.55
C LEU A 100 -3.85 -12.91 -9.62
N TRP A 101 -4.30 -12.41 -8.46
CA TRP A 101 -5.31 -11.36 -8.39
C TRP A 101 -4.81 -10.02 -8.91
N VAL A 102 -3.53 -9.70 -8.70
CA VAL A 102 -2.89 -8.51 -9.28
C VAL A 102 -2.85 -8.62 -10.80
N THR A 103 -2.49 -9.79 -11.36
CA THR A 103 -2.54 -10.02 -12.82
C THR A 103 -3.94 -9.82 -13.37
N PHE A 104 -4.95 -10.37 -12.73
CA PHE A 104 -6.36 -10.15 -13.09
C PHE A 104 -6.73 -8.67 -13.08
N GLY A 105 -6.39 -7.96 -12.00
CA GLY A 105 -6.71 -6.54 -11.84
C GLY A 105 -6.04 -5.65 -12.88
N ILE A 106 -4.77 -5.94 -13.23
CA ILE A 106 -4.04 -5.26 -14.31
C ILE A 106 -4.74 -5.49 -15.65
N ALA A 107 -5.05 -6.76 -15.98
CA ALA A 107 -5.67 -7.11 -17.24
C ALA A 107 -7.05 -6.46 -17.44
N TYR A 108 -7.87 -6.47 -16.40
CA TYR A 108 -9.19 -5.83 -16.41
C TYR A 108 -9.09 -4.32 -16.70
N ARG A 109 -8.19 -3.61 -15.99
CA ARG A 109 -8.00 -2.16 -16.16
C ARG A 109 -7.37 -1.81 -17.49
N TRP A 110 -6.42 -2.65 -17.94
CA TRP A 110 -5.81 -2.52 -19.25
C TRP A 110 -6.85 -2.61 -20.37
N ALA A 111 -7.74 -3.63 -20.31
CA ALA A 111 -8.82 -3.80 -21.26
C ALA A 111 -9.74 -2.58 -21.30
N LYS A 112 -10.16 -2.07 -20.15
CA LYS A 112 -10.99 -0.88 -20.02
C LYS A 112 -10.30 0.39 -20.55
N LYS A 113 -9.01 0.56 -20.25
CA LYS A 113 -8.24 1.74 -20.66
C LYS A 113 -8.06 1.82 -22.19
N TYR A 114 -7.93 0.65 -22.84
CA TYR A 114 -7.60 0.59 -24.26
C TYR A 114 -8.72 0.05 -25.14
N ASP A 115 -9.93 -0.04 -24.61
CA ASP A 115 -11.14 -0.53 -25.28
C ASP A 115 -10.94 -1.89 -25.97
N LEU A 116 -10.29 -2.80 -25.25
CA LEU A 116 -10.10 -4.19 -25.69
C LEU A 116 -11.24 -5.07 -25.17
N GLU A 117 -11.43 -6.23 -25.82
CA GLU A 117 -12.37 -7.22 -25.32
C GLU A 117 -11.87 -7.72 -23.94
N VAL A 118 -12.70 -7.53 -22.89
CA VAL A 118 -12.31 -7.71 -21.48
C VAL A 118 -11.96 -9.15 -21.19
N GLN A 119 -12.80 -10.10 -21.64
CA GLN A 119 -12.64 -11.50 -21.31
C GLN A 119 -11.36 -12.09 -21.94
N SER A 120 -11.13 -11.85 -23.25
CA SER A 120 -9.91 -12.30 -23.92
C SER A 120 -8.66 -11.65 -23.34
N THR A 121 -8.73 -10.39 -22.93
CA THR A 121 -7.60 -9.69 -22.31
C THR A 121 -7.25 -10.30 -20.95
N ILE A 122 -8.25 -10.68 -20.15
CA ILE A 122 -8.04 -11.37 -18.87
C ILE A 122 -7.47 -12.77 -19.11
N ILE A 123 -8.04 -13.54 -20.05
CA ILE A 123 -7.56 -14.88 -20.37
C ILE A 123 -6.10 -14.86 -20.79
N VAL A 124 -5.70 -13.93 -21.68
CA VAL A 124 -4.30 -13.87 -22.13
C VAL A 124 -3.34 -13.59 -20.98
N ALA A 125 -3.72 -12.72 -20.05
CA ALA A 125 -2.89 -12.39 -18.91
C ALA A 125 -2.79 -13.54 -17.91
N LEU A 126 -3.91 -14.19 -17.57
CA LEU A 126 -3.96 -15.28 -16.61
C LEU A 126 -3.26 -16.55 -17.11
N VAL A 127 -3.47 -16.92 -18.38
CA VAL A 127 -2.76 -18.09 -18.95
C VAL A 127 -1.25 -17.83 -18.95
N ASN A 128 -0.80 -16.64 -19.35
CA ASN A 128 0.62 -16.30 -19.28
C ASN A 128 1.13 -16.22 -17.83
N PHE A 129 0.32 -15.79 -16.87
CA PHE A 129 0.67 -15.88 -15.46
C PHE A 129 0.98 -17.32 -15.06
N PHE A 130 0.12 -18.28 -15.40
CA PHE A 130 0.37 -19.71 -15.11
C PHE A 130 1.63 -20.23 -15.82
N LEU A 131 1.86 -19.87 -17.08
CA LEU A 131 3.04 -20.28 -17.84
C LEU A 131 4.35 -19.74 -17.27
N ILE A 132 4.32 -18.56 -16.64
CA ILE A 132 5.50 -17.87 -16.11
C ILE A 132 5.70 -18.18 -14.62
N ASN A 133 4.62 -18.10 -13.82
CA ASN A 133 4.68 -18.16 -12.35
C ASN A 133 4.34 -19.53 -11.77
N SER A 134 4.22 -20.56 -12.59
CA SER A 134 3.91 -21.91 -12.14
C SER A 134 4.83 -22.93 -12.81
N LYS A 135 4.98 -24.07 -12.17
CA LYS A 135 5.67 -25.25 -12.74
C LYS A 135 4.69 -26.40 -12.80
N TYR A 136 4.79 -27.21 -13.87
CA TYR A 136 4.07 -28.46 -13.90
C TYR A 136 4.71 -29.43 -12.88
N VAL A 137 3.93 -29.99 -12.01
CA VAL A 137 4.30 -31.00 -11.02
C VAL A 137 3.37 -32.18 -11.16
N ASP A 138 3.80 -33.36 -10.71
CA ASP A 138 2.98 -34.55 -10.83
C ASP A 138 1.59 -34.36 -10.17
N GLY A 139 0.56 -34.41 -10.99
CA GLY A 139 -0.82 -34.25 -10.58
C GLY A 139 -1.34 -32.82 -10.51
N GLY A 140 -0.56 -31.79 -10.93
CA GLY A 140 -1.05 -30.42 -10.89
C GLY A 140 -0.04 -29.34 -11.31
N ILE A 141 -0.21 -28.16 -10.75
CA ILE A 141 0.66 -27.01 -10.94
C ILE A 141 1.17 -26.52 -9.59
N SER A 142 2.44 -26.07 -9.52
CA SER A 142 2.95 -25.44 -8.31
C SER A 142 2.31 -24.06 -8.11
N THR A 143 2.13 -23.68 -6.84
CA THR A 143 1.60 -22.37 -6.45
C THR A 143 2.64 -21.52 -5.73
N ASP A 144 3.92 -21.88 -5.78
CA ASP A 144 5.01 -21.25 -5.04
C ASP A 144 5.13 -19.75 -5.32
N TYR A 145 4.88 -19.33 -6.57
CA TYR A 145 4.94 -17.94 -6.99
C TYR A 145 3.57 -17.26 -7.15
N PHE A 146 2.52 -17.80 -6.49
CA PHE A 146 1.19 -17.16 -6.52
C PHE A 146 1.07 -16.03 -5.49
N GLY A 147 1.83 -16.10 -4.40
CA GLY A 147 1.94 -15.07 -3.36
C GLY A 147 2.90 -13.94 -3.71
N GLY A 148 3.56 -13.40 -2.68
CA GLY A 148 4.47 -12.27 -2.83
C GLY A 148 5.71 -12.53 -3.63
N GLU A 149 6.23 -13.75 -3.59
CA GLU A 149 7.43 -14.12 -4.32
C GLU A 149 7.27 -13.99 -5.84
N GLY A 150 6.06 -14.25 -6.35
CA GLY A 150 5.74 -14.07 -7.77
C GLY A 150 5.20 -12.70 -8.16
N LEU A 151 5.08 -11.75 -7.23
CA LEU A 151 4.37 -10.50 -7.49
C LEU A 151 5.02 -9.64 -8.57
N PHE A 152 6.34 -9.48 -8.54
CA PHE A 152 7.05 -8.68 -9.54
C PHE A 152 7.04 -9.34 -10.92
N SER A 153 7.26 -10.65 -11.00
CA SER A 153 7.19 -11.40 -12.27
C SER A 153 5.78 -11.35 -12.86
N ALA A 154 4.75 -11.43 -12.01
CA ALA A 154 3.35 -11.29 -12.41
C ALA A 154 3.04 -9.91 -12.99
N MET A 155 3.47 -8.83 -12.34
CA MET A 155 3.26 -7.46 -12.81
C MET A 155 3.97 -7.20 -14.15
N ILE A 156 5.26 -7.55 -14.21
CA ILE A 156 6.07 -7.34 -15.43
C ILE A 156 5.54 -8.21 -16.56
N GLY A 157 5.30 -9.49 -16.32
CA GLY A 157 4.77 -10.43 -17.29
C GLY A 157 3.39 -10.01 -17.82
N ALA A 158 2.49 -9.58 -16.94
CA ALA A 158 1.19 -9.06 -17.34
C ALA A 158 1.31 -7.87 -18.28
N PHE A 159 2.10 -6.85 -17.94
CA PHE A 159 2.25 -5.68 -18.83
C PHE A 159 2.88 -6.04 -20.15
N LEU A 160 3.94 -6.84 -20.17
CA LEU A 160 4.60 -7.23 -21.42
C LEU A 160 3.65 -7.97 -22.37
N ILE A 161 2.93 -8.95 -21.87
CA ILE A 161 2.01 -9.73 -22.69
C ILE A 161 0.80 -8.91 -23.14
N LEU A 162 0.29 -8.01 -22.30
CA LEU A 162 -0.83 -7.14 -22.63
C LEU A 162 -0.44 -6.05 -23.65
N ILE A 163 0.80 -5.57 -23.63
CA ILE A 163 1.34 -4.68 -24.68
C ILE A 163 1.36 -5.42 -26.01
N LEU A 164 1.87 -6.66 -26.03
CA LEU A 164 1.92 -7.50 -27.22
C LEU A 164 0.50 -7.78 -27.75
N TYR A 165 -0.41 -8.21 -26.89
CA TYR A 165 -1.80 -8.48 -27.26
C TYR A 165 -2.50 -7.26 -27.84
N ARG A 166 -2.33 -6.08 -27.19
CA ARG A 166 -2.86 -4.81 -27.69
C ARG A 166 -2.29 -4.44 -29.06
N TRP A 167 -0.97 -4.62 -29.25
CA TRP A 167 -0.33 -4.35 -30.54
C TRP A 167 -0.92 -5.22 -31.67
N MET A 168 -1.09 -6.53 -31.42
CA MET A 168 -1.70 -7.44 -32.37
C MET A 168 -3.16 -7.08 -32.67
N SER A 169 -3.94 -6.78 -31.64
CA SER A 169 -5.35 -6.37 -31.79
C SER A 169 -5.48 -5.08 -32.62
N LYS A 170 -4.61 -4.08 -32.38
CA LYS A 170 -4.59 -2.83 -33.16
C LYS A 170 -4.20 -3.04 -34.62
N LYS A 171 -3.32 -4.00 -34.91
CA LYS A 171 -2.91 -4.36 -36.27
C LYS A 171 -3.94 -5.23 -36.97
N GLY A 172 -5.01 -5.63 -36.31
CA GLY A 172 -6.03 -6.51 -36.85
C GLY A 172 -5.52 -7.93 -37.12
N ILE A 173 -4.46 -8.37 -36.42
CA ILE A 173 -3.93 -9.72 -36.55
C ILE A 173 -5.01 -10.69 -36.04
N GLY A 174 -5.41 -11.63 -36.90
CA GLY A 174 -6.48 -12.58 -36.59
C GLY A 174 -7.90 -12.09 -36.90
N ASN A 175 -8.06 -10.89 -37.45
CA ASN A 175 -9.37 -10.41 -37.89
C ASN A 175 -9.90 -11.27 -39.04
N ILE A 176 -10.95 -12.02 -38.72
CA ILE A 176 -11.67 -12.87 -39.68
C ILE A 176 -12.92 -12.09 -40.14
N LYS A 177 -13.12 -11.96 -41.44
CA LYS A 177 -14.36 -11.38 -41.97
C LYS A 177 -15.47 -12.41 -41.89
N PHE A 178 -16.46 -12.18 -41.08
CA PHE A 178 -17.65 -13.01 -40.97
C PHE A 178 -18.83 -12.38 -41.74
N PRO A 179 -19.78 -13.22 -42.19
CA PRO A 179 -21.05 -12.72 -42.72
C PRO A 179 -21.82 -11.89 -41.68
N ALA A 180 -22.63 -10.94 -42.09
CA ALA A 180 -23.42 -10.07 -41.22
C ALA A 180 -24.40 -10.82 -40.30
N SER A 181 -24.74 -12.06 -40.64
CA SER A 181 -25.60 -12.94 -39.86
C SER A 181 -24.92 -13.48 -38.56
N VAL A 182 -23.59 -13.38 -38.45
CA VAL A 182 -22.86 -13.88 -37.29
C VAL A 182 -22.87 -12.82 -36.17
N PRO A 183 -23.28 -13.18 -34.93
CA PRO A 183 -23.31 -12.23 -33.80
C PRO A 183 -21.92 -11.60 -33.56
N ALA A 184 -21.91 -10.29 -33.28
CA ALA A 184 -20.66 -9.53 -33.09
C ALA A 184 -19.77 -10.09 -31.98
N THR A 185 -20.36 -10.66 -30.92
CA THR A 185 -19.64 -11.32 -29.81
C THR A 185 -18.86 -12.54 -30.30
N LEU A 186 -19.48 -13.35 -31.17
CA LEU A 186 -18.82 -14.56 -31.74
C LEU A 186 -17.69 -14.15 -32.71
N GLN A 187 -17.91 -13.10 -33.51
CA GLN A 187 -16.87 -12.58 -34.43
C GLN A 187 -15.64 -12.11 -33.64
N LYS A 188 -15.83 -11.36 -32.53
CA LYS A 188 -14.74 -10.91 -31.65
C LYS A 188 -14.01 -12.08 -31.00
N ALA A 189 -14.74 -13.08 -30.50
CA ALA A 189 -14.16 -14.26 -29.90
C ALA A 189 -13.29 -15.05 -30.90
N MET A 190 -13.81 -15.29 -32.10
CA MET A 190 -13.06 -15.99 -33.16
C MET A 190 -11.82 -15.22 -33.64
N SER A 191 -11.93 -13.90 -33.77
CA SER A 191 -10.82 -13.03 -34.16
C SER A 191 -9.72 -12.95 -33.09
N SER A 192 -10.01 -13.28 -31.84
CA SER A 192 -9.02 -13.29 -30.76
C SER A 192 -8.17 -14.58 -30.72
N ILE A 193 -8.56 -15.66 -31.40
CA ILE A 193 -7.87 -16.96 -31.34
C ILE A 193 -6.39 -16.82 -31.71
N LEU A 194 -6.08 -16.21 -32.87
CA LEU A 194 -4.68 -16.08 -33.32
C LEU A 194 -3.82 -15.21 -32.38
N PRO A 195 -4.26 -13.98 -31.96
CA PRO A 195 -3.53 -13.20 -30.96
C PRO A 195 -3.33 -13.94 -29.64
N LEU A 196 -4.33 -14.64 -29.12
CA LEU A 196 -4.22 -15.45 -27.90
C LEU A 196 -3.19 -16.54 -28.05
N THR A 197 -3.26 -17.34 -29.14
CA THR A 197 -2.30 -18.41 -29.41
C THR A 197 -0.87 -17.90 -29.47
N LEU A 198 -0.63 -16.80 -30.18
CA LEU A 198 0.71 -16.21 -30.27
C LEU A 198 1.21 -15.71 -28.89
N CYS A 199 0.36 -15.10 -28.09
CA CYS A 199 0.70 -14.71 -26.72
C CYS A 199 1.05 -15.91 -25.84
N PHE A 200 0.31 -17.01 -25.93
CA PHE A 200 0.60 -18.23 -25.16
C PHE A 200 1.92 -18.87 -25.59
N LEU A 201 2.18 -18.91 -26.89
CA LEU A 201 3.48 -19.40 -27.39
C LEU A 201 4.65 -18.55 -26.90
N VAL A 202 4.50 -17.21 -26.85
CA VAL A 202 5.51 -16.31 -26.29
C VAL A 202 5.75 -16.64 -24.81
N GLY A 203 4.70 -16.86 -24.00
CA GLY A 203 4.81 -17.26 -22.62
C GLY A 203 5.52 -18.60 -22.43
N CYS A 204 5.13 -19.61 -23.24
CA CYS A 204 5.78 -20.94 -23.24
C CYS A 204 7.27 -20.83 -23.59
N LEU A 205 7.60 -20.10 -24.66
CA LEU A 205 8.99 -19.91 -25.08
C LEU A 205 9.81 -19.17 -24.04
N ALA A 206 9.27 -18.08 -23.45
CA ALA A 206 9.95 -17.33 -22.41
C ALA A 206 10.26 -18.20 -21.19
N SER A 207 9.27 -18.94 -20.69
CA SER A 207 9.44 -19.84 -19.54
C SER A 207 10.39 -21.01 -19.85
N GLY A 208 10.22 -21.63 -21.03
CA GLY A 208 11.05 -22.77 -21.45
C GLY A 208 12.51 -22.38 -21.67
N LEU A 209 12.77 -21.29 -22.41
CA LEU A 209 14.13 -20.81 -22.66
C LEU A 209 14.84 -20.38 -21.38
N THR A 210 14.15 -19.67 -20.49
CA THR A 210 14.74 -19.23 -19.23
C THR A 210 15.16 -20.42 -18.37
N THR A 211 14.29 -21.42 -18.25
CA THR A 211 14.58 -22.62 -17.48
C THR A 211 15.70 -23.46 -18.10
N GLN A 212 15.71 -23.61 -19.45
CA GLN A 212 16.69 -24.44 -20.14
C GLN A 212 18.07 -23.77 -20.26
N LEU A 213 18.11 -22.45 -20.52
CA LEU A 213 19.37 -21.73 -20.75
C LEU A 213 20.00 -21.21 -19.46
N LEU A 214 19.18 -20.74 -18.51
CA LEU A 214 19.66 -20.11 -17.28
C LEU A 214 19.53 -21.03 -16.05
N GLY A 215 18.82 -22.14 -16.16
CA GLY A 215 18.58 -23.08 -15.04
C GLY A 215 17.68 -22.53 -13.93
N VAL A 216 17.08 -21.36 -14.14
CA VAL A 216 16.21 -20.67 -13.15
C VAL A 216 14.87 -20.33 -13.75
N SER A 217 13.83 -20.22 -12.92
CA SER A 217 12.51 -19.75 -13.37
C SER A 217 12.50 -18.23 -13.59
N ILE A 218 11.54 -17.72 -14.37
CA ILE A 218 11.37 -16.27 -14.56
C ILE A 218 11.13 -15.56 -13.22
N PRO A 219 10.26 -16.05 -12.30
CA PRO A 219 10.11 -15.43 -10.98
C PRO A 219 11.43 -15.36 -10.21
N ASP A 220 12.24 -16.41 -10.18
CA ASP A 220 13.53 -16.41 -9.52
C ASP A 220 14.48 -15.36 -10.12
N LEU A 221 14.54 -15.28 -11.45
CA LEU A 221 15.34 -14.29 -12.15
C LEU A 221 14.90 -12.85 -11.81
N VAL A 222 13.60 -12.61 -11.84
CA VAL A 222 13.03 -11.30 -11.47
C VAL A 222 13.29 -10.97 -10.00
N MET A 223 13.18 -11.96 -9.11
CA MET A 223 13.52 -11.79 -7.70
C MET A 223 15.01 -11.49 -7.50
N MET A 224 15.92 -12.17 -8.19
CA MET A 224 17.36 -11.90 -8.12
C MET A 224 17.69 -10.46 -8.50
N ILE A 225 17.06 -9.92 -9.56
CA ILE A 225 17.21 -8.53 -10.00
C ILE A 225 16.49 -7.56 -9.04
N GLY A 226 15.33 -7.95 -8.53
CA GLY A 226 14.49 -7.11 -7.67
C GLY A 226 14.97 -6.99 -6.22
N ARG A 227 15.63 -8.02 -5.67
CA ARG A 227 16.11 -8.03 -4.27
C ARG A 227 16.97 -6.82 -3.87
N PRO A 228 17.92 -6.33 -4.67
CA PRO A 228 18.66 -5.11 -4.34
C PRO A 228 17.73 -3.89 -4.20
N ILE A 229 16.70 -3.78 -5.07
CA ILE A 229 15.75 -2.67 -5.07
C ILE A 229 14.87 -2.72 -3.81
N THR A 230 14.31 -3.90 -3.48
CA THR A 230 13.48 -4.07 -2.27
C THR A 230 14.29 -3.81 -1.00
N LYS A 231 15.54 -4.29 -0.94
CA LYS A 231 16.44 -4.01 0.18
C LYS A 231 16.83 -2.54 0.27
N SER A 232 16.99 -1.84 -0.85
CA SER A 232 17.32 -0.41 -0.83
C SER A 232 16.19 0.45 -0.28
N ILE A 233 14.94 -0.01 -0.37
CA ILE A 233 13.77 0.65 0.22
C ILE A 233 13.57 0.24 1.69
N ASP A 234 14.06 -0.94 2.10
CA ASP A 234 13.97 -1.40 3.50
C ASP A 234 14.99 -0.72 4.41
N ASN A 235 15.05 0.60 4.34
CA ASN A 235 15.82 1.42 5.27
C ASN A 235 15.08 2.73 5.59
N PRO A 236 15.27 3.31 6.78
CA PRO A 236 14.50 4.46 7.22
C PRO A 236 14.76 5.73 6.37
N ILE A 237 15.95 5.87 5.76
CA ILE A 237 16.29 7.02 4.93
C ILE A 237 15.49 7.00 3.63
N ALA A 238 15.42 5.84 2.96
CA ALA A 238 14.66 5.69 1.72
C ALA A 238 13.15 5.90 1.95
N GLN A 239 12.60 5.25 2.98
CA GLN A 239 11.18 5.44 3.33
C GLN A 239 10.90 6.89 3.72
N SER A 240 11.75 7.50 4.55
CA SER A 240 11.60 8.91 4.91
C SER A 240 11.71 9.84 3.71
N GLY A 241 12.54 9.51 2.73
CA GLY A 241 12.60 10.25 1.46
C GLY A 241 11.28 10.19 0.68
N ILE A 242 10.68 9.01 0.57
CA ILE A 242 9.37 8.83 -0.08
C ILE A 242 8.30 9.65 0.65
N THR A 243 8.24 9.55 1.97
CA THR A 243 7.31 10.28 2.81
C THR A 243 7.50 11.80 2.69
N PHE A 244 8.74 12.26 2.78
CA PHE A 244 9.12 13.67 2.65
C PHE A 244 8.61 14.28 1.33
N PHE A 245 8.85 13.63 0.19
CA PHE A 245 8.37 14.11 -1.10
C PHE A 245 6.85 13.98 -1.24
N SER A 246 6.25 12.97 -0.63
CA SER A 246 4.81 12.76 -0.60
C SER A 246 4.11 13.88 0.16
N ASP A 247 4.59 14.22 1.35
CA ASP A 247 4.02 15.27 2.20
C ASP A 247 4.26 16.68 1.62
N ILE A 248 5.41 16.93 1.00
CA ILE A 248 5.63 18.16 0.22
C ILE A 248 4.60 18.25 -0.91
N GLY A 249 4.41 17.19 -1.69
CA GLY A 249 3.39 17.13 -2.74
C GLY A 249 2.01 17.46 -2.20
N TYR A 250 1.65 16.87 -1.07
CA TYR A 250 0.35 17.09 -0.45
C TYR A 250 0.18 18.52 0.09
N TRP A 251 1.23 19.10 0.65
CA TRP A 251 1.23 20.51 1.06
C TRP A 251 0.96 21.45 -0.12
N PHE A 252 1.38 21.12 -1.35
CA PHE A 252 1.03 21.82 -2.59
C PHE A 252 -0.29 21.37 -3.22
N GLY A 253 -1.06 20.49 -2.60
CA GLY A 253 -2.36 20.02 -3.11
C GLY A 253 -2.30 18.77 -3.98
N ILE A 254 -1.15 18.10 -4.08
CA ILE A 254 -1.02 16.83 -4.78
C ILE A 254 -1.23 15.70 -3.77
N HIS A 255 -2.34 14.97 -3.88
CA HIS A 255 -2.64 13.88 -2.96
C HIS A 255 -1.49 12.87 -2.85
N THR A 256 -1.13 12.47 -1.62
CA THR A 256 0.01 11.58 -1.33
C THR A 256 -0.01 10.29 -2.13
N ALA A 257 -1.19 9.70 -2.36
CA ALA A 257 -1.35 8.50 -3.16
C ALA A 257 -0.76 8.62 -4.58
N ALA A 258 -0.69 9.83 -5.15
CA ALA A 258 -0.09 10.04 -6.48
C ALA A 258 1.44 9.90 -6.44
N VAL A 259 2.08 10.41 -5.39
CA VAL A 259 3.54 10.34 -5.21
C VAL A 259 3.98 8.94 -4.80
N GLU A 260 3.18 8.26 -3.98
CA GLU A 260 3.49 6.94 -3.42
C GLU A 260 3.18 5.77 -4.35
N ALA A 261 2.30 5.98 -5.32
CA ALA A 261 1.85 4.93 -6.24
C ALA A 261 2.99 4.07 -6.86
N PRO A 262 4.16 4.62 -7.26
CA PRO A 262 5.26 3.83 -7.79
C PRO A 262 5.91 2.89 -6.77
N PHE A 263 5.85 3.23 -5.47
CA PHE A 263 6.51 2.49 -4.39
C PHE A 263 5.61 1.45 -3.74
N ASN A 264 4.29 1.63 -3.83
CA ASN A 264 3.31 0.72 -3.24
C ASN A 264 3.50 -0.75 -3.66
N PRO A 265 3.77 -1.10 -4.93
CA PRO A 265 4.04 -2.49 -5.31
C PRO A 265 5.18 -3.13 -4.52
N ILE A 266 6.24 -2.37 -4.24
CA ILE A 266 7.40 -2.84 -3.47
C ILE A 266 7.00 -3.05 -2.00
N LEU A 267 6.26 -2.11 -1.42
CA LEU A 267 5.78 -2.20 -0.04
C LEU A 267 4.82 -3.38 0.16
N TYR A 268 3.97 -3.68 -0.82
CA TYR A 268 3.11 -4.88 -0.81
C TYR A 268 3.90 -6.18 -0.99
N ALA A 269 4.93 -6.18 -1.83
CA ALA A 269 5.81 -7.34 -2.00
C ALA A 269 6.57 -7.66 -0.71
N ASN A 270 7.11 -6.64 -0.03
CA ASN A 270 7.77 -6.78 1.27
C ASN A 270 6.82 -7.33 2.33
N LEU A 271 5.57 -6.85 2.37
CA LEU A 271 4.54 -7.39 3.27
C LEU A 271 4.26 -8.86 2.98
N SER A 272 4.07 -9.23 1.71
CA SER A 272 3.78 -10.61 1.32
C SER A 272 4.93 -11.54 1.67
N ALA A 273 6.18 -11.13 1.45
CA ALA A 273 7.36 -11.89 1.88
C ALA A 273 7.41 -12.09 3.41
N ASN A 274 6.99 -11.09 4.19
CA ASN A 274 6.86 -11.24 5.65
C ASN A 274 5.76 -12.25 6.03
N VAL A 275 4.60 -12.20 5.35
CA VAL A 275 3.51 -13.18 5.56
C VAL A 275 3.99 -14.60 5.27
N ASP A 276 4.70 -14.80 4.16
CA ASP A 276 5.21 -16.11 3.75
C ASP A 276 6.27 -16.62 4.75
N ALA A 277 7.23 -15.79 5.13
CA ALA A 277 8.24 -16.12 6.13
C ALA A 277 7.60 -16.50 7.49
N TYR A 278 6.64 -15.70 7.96
CA TYR A 278 5.92 -16.00 9.20
C TYR A 278 5.10 -17.29 9.10
N SER A 279 4.47 -17.55 7.96
CA SER A 279 3.73 -18.79 7.70
C SER A 279 4.64 -20.03 7.78
N ASN A 280 5.90 -19.87 7.38
CA ASN A 280 6.94 -20.92 7.42
C ASN A 280 7.65 -20.99 8.77
N GLY A 281 7.18 -20.28 9.81
CA GLY A 281 7.67 -20.38 11.19
C GLY A 281 8.79 -19.43 11.55
N VAL A 282 9.14 -18.45 10.71
CA VAL A 282 10.12 -17.41 11.06
C VAL A 282 9.54 -16.53 12.16
N ALA A 283 10.33 -16.25 13.20
CA ALA A 283 9.92 -15.40 14.30
C ALA A 283 9.55 -13.99 13.81
N ALA A 284 8.50 -13.40 14.37
CA ALA A 284 7.97 -12.10 13.93
C ALA A 284 8.98 -10.94 14.08
N THR A 285 9.95 -11.04 14.97
CA THR A 285 11.06 -10.08 15.12
C THR A 285 12.14 -10.25 14.03
N GLN A 286 12.18 -11.38 13.33
CA GLN A 286 13.22 -11.76 12.36
C GLN A 286 12.68 -11.84 10.93
N LEU A 287 11.47 -11.36 10.66
CA LEU A 287 10.92 -11.32 9.31
C LEU A 287 11.85 -10.55 8.35
N PRO A 288 11.83 -10.86 7.03
CA PRO A 288 12.82 -10.31 6.10
C PRO A 288 12.81 -8.78 5.97
N TYR A 289 11.64 -8.14 6.13
CA TYR A 289 11.49 -6.69 5.91
C TYR A 289 10.85 -5.98 7.09
N ILE A 290 11.40 -4.82 7.46
CA ILE A 290 10.77 -3.90 8.43
C ILE A 290 9.79 -3.00 7.68
N ILE A 291 10.25 -2.39 6.57
CA ILE A 291 9.47 -1.43 5.80
C ILE A 291 8.59 -2.15 4.79
N ASN A 292 7.30 -2.04 5.01
CA ASN A 292 6.24 -2.53 4.14
C ASN A 292 5.00 -1.64 4.28
N ILE A 293 3.96 -1.93 3.53
CA ILE A 293 2.74 -1.11 3.53
C ILE A 293 2.07 -1.03 4.91
N ALA A 294 2.15 -2.09 5.71
CA ALA A 294 1.56 -2.12 7.05
C ALA A 294 2.38 -1.30 8.07
N PHE A 295 3.70 -1.29 7.97
CA PHE A 295 4.59 -0.42 8.72
C PHE A 295 4.23 1.05 8.46
N ARG A 296 4.09 1.43 7.20
CA ARG A 296 3.77 2.79 6.82
C ARG A 296 2.44 3.26 7.42
N TYR A 297 1.36 2.52 7.19
CA TYR A 297 0.03 2.90 7.67
C TYR A 297 -0.23 2.63 9.15
N GLY A 298 0.61 1.88 9.84
CA GLY A 298 0.46 1.57 11.26
C GLY A 298 1.31 2.44 12.18
N PHE A 299 2.45 2.98 11.67
CA PHE A 299 3.46 3.57 12.53
C PHE A 299 4.04 4.90 12.05
N THR A 300 3.90 5.30 10.78
CA THR A 300 4.49 6.56 10.31
C THR A 300 3.47 7.68 10.24
N GLY A 301 2.42 7.53 9.44
CA GLY A 301 1.40 8.55 9.23
C GLY A 301 0.26 8.48 10.24
N ILE A 302 0.54 8.70 11.53
CA ILE A 302 -0.47 8.63 12.58
C ILE A 302 -1.45 9.79 12.49
N GLY A 303 -2.71 9.48 12.21
CA GLY A 303 -3.76 10.47 11.92
C GLY A 303 -3.77 10.94 10.46
N GLY A 304 -3.10 10.23 9.56
CA GLY A 304 -2.95 10.55 8.15
C GLY A 304 -1.62 11.22 7.81
N SER A 305 -1.48 11.70 6.56
CA SER A 305 -0.25 12.33 6.08
C SER A 305 0.19 13.50 6.96
N GLY A 306 1.49 13.60 7.22
CA GLY A 306 2.05 14.56 8.14
C GLY A 306 1.87 14.21 9.62
N ALA A 307 1.40 12.98 9.94
CA ALA A 307 1.18 12.47 11.31
C ALA A 307 0.37 13.46 12.18
N THR A 308 -0.81 13.82 11.68
CA THR A 308 -1.61 14.94 12.22
C THR A 308 -2.42 14.61 13.48
N PHE A 309 -2.44 13.36 13.95
CA PHE A 309 -3.22 13.00 15.14
C PHE A 309 -2.79 13.77 16.40
N GLY A 310 -1.47 13.95 16.59
CA GLY A 310 -0.91 14.75 17.66
C GLY A 310 -1.39 16.21 17.62
N LEU A 311 -1.46 16.81 16.42
CA LEU A 311 -2.03 18.13 16.21
C LEU A 311 -3.52 18.17 16.57
N VAL A 312 -4.31 17.17 16.15
CA VAL A 312 -5.75 17.12 16.48
C VAL A 312 -5.99 17.11 17.99
N LEU A 313 -5.16 16.39 18.75
CA LEU A 313 -5.23 16.37 20.21
C LEU A 313 -4.89 17.74 20.82
N LEU A 314 -3.95 18.49 20.24
CA LEU A 314 -3.65 19.86 20.65
C LEU A 314 -4.81 20.82 20.35
N LEU A 315 -5.45 20.68 19.18
CA LEU A 315 -6.60 21.49 18.77
C LEU A 315 -7.78 21.39 19.74
N LEU A 316 -8.05 20.21 20.29
CA LEU A 316 -9.11 20.02 21.29
C LEU A 316 -8.91 20.89 22.55
N LYS A 317 -7.64 21.27 22.82
CA LYS A 317 -7.26 22.11 23.96
C LYS A 317 -7.01 23.57 23.58
N SER A 318 -7.26 23.93 22.31
CA SER A 318 -7.02 25.30 21.83
C SER A 318 -7.91 26.34 22.53
N LYS A 319 -7.35 27.53 22.67
CA LYS A 319 -8.08 28.75 23.13
C LYS A 319 -8.87 29.42 22.00
N SER A 320 -8.47 29.20 20.74
CA SER A 320 -9.24 29.66 19.56
C SER A 320 -10.50 28.81 19.42
N VAL A 321 -11.62 29.44 19.19
CA VAL A 321 -12.93 28.79 19.00
C VAL A 321 -12.91 27.96 17.70
N THR A 322 -12.42 28.55 16.63
CA THR A 322 -12.32 27.94 15.30
C THR A 322 -11.44 26.70 15.34
N MET A 323 -10.22 26.81 15.86
CA MET A 323 -9.30 25.67 15.96
C MET A 323 -9.86 24.54 16.81
N LYS A 324 -10.52 24.85 17.91
CA LYS A 324 -11.16 23.87 18.79
C LYS A 324 -12.32 23.13 18.09
N GLN A 325 -13.09 23.82 17.26
CA GLN A 325 -14.15 23.19 16.46
C GLN A 325 -13.58 22.25 15.42
N VAL A 326 -12.53 22.67 14.70
CA VAL A 326 -11.81 21.79 13.75
C VAL A 326 -11.29 20.53 14.47
N GLY A 327 -10.68 20.66 15.67
CA GLY A 327 -10.24 19.52 16.46
C GLY A 327 -11.36 18.55 16.79
N LYS A 328 -12.53 19.05 17.20
CA LYS A 328 -13.71 18.21 17.48
C LYS A 328 -14.24 17.46 16.25
N LEU A 329 -14.25 18.10 15.10
CA LEU A 329 -14.68 17.49 13.84
C LEU A 329 -13.67 16.46 13.33
N SER A 330 -12.40 16.65 13.61
CA SER A 330 -11.29 15.84 13.08
C SER A 330 -10.95 14.62 13.94
N ILE A 331 -11.33 14.56 15.22
CA ILE A 331 -10.83 13.53 16.15
C ILE A 331 -11.23 12.10 15.72
N ILE A 332 -12.47 11.90 15.31
CA ILE A 332 -12.94 10.57 14.87
C ILE A 332 -12.30 10.18 13.53
N PRO A 333 -12.34 11.02 12.46
CA PRO A 333 -11.62 10.72 11.22
C PRO A 333 -10.13 10.45 11.45
N ALA A 334 -9.44 11.28 12.22
CA ALA A 334 -8.02 11.13 12.47
C ALA A 334 -7.66 9.82 13.20
N LEU A 335 -8.54 9.30 14.06
CA LEU A 335 -8.35 8.00 14.70
C LEU A 335 -8.31 6.85 13.67
N PHE A 336 -8.90 7.04 12.50
CA PHE A 336 -8.89 6.11 11.38
C PHE A 336 -7.87 6.47 10.28
N GLY A 337 -7.02 7.47 10.51
CA GLY A 337 -6.00 7.93 9.57
C GLY A 337 -6.52 8.81 8.45
N VAL A 338 -7.65 9.48 8.68
CA VAL A 338 -8.29 10.41 7.73
C VAL A 338 -8.08 11.83 8.24
N ASN A 339 -7.23 12.61 7.57
CA ASN A 339 -6.83 13.94 8.02
C ASN A 339 -7.40 15.11 7.20
N GLU A 340 -8.20 14.86 6.19
CA GLU A 340 -8.82 15.89 5.37
C GLU A 340 -9.56 16.96 6.21
N PRO A 341 -10.31 16.61 7.27
CA PRO A 341 -10.98 17.62 8.08
C PRO A 341 -10.01 18.60 8.78
N VAL A 342 -8.82 18.12 9.20
CA VAL A 342 -7.83 19.00 9.83
C VAL A 342 -7.02 19.77 8.78
N VAL A 343 -6.65 19.12 7.67
CA VAL A 343 -5.85 19.72 6.60
C VAL A 343 -6.60 20.89 5.92
N PHE A 344 -7.89 20.72 5.66
CA PHE A 344 -8.73 21.76 5.06
C PHE A 344 -9.33 22.71 6.09
N GLY A 345 -9.62 22.24 7.29
CA GLY A 345 -10.18 23.05 8.37
C GLY A 345 -9.19 24.05 8.99
N LEU A 346 -7.90 23.74 8.97
CA LEU A 346 -6.81 24.63 9.42
C LEU A 346 -5.94 25.11 8.25
N PRO A 347 -6.39 25.39 7.10
CA PRO A 347 -5.65 25.51 5.84
C PRO A 347 -4.13 25.19 5.99
N ILE A 348 -3.81 23.91 6.22
CA ILE A 348 -2.41 23.44 6.37
C ILE A 348 -1.68 23.56 5.03
N MET A 349 -2.40 23.33 3.93
CA MET A 349 -1.87 23.45 2.58
C MET A 349 -1.41 24.88 2.31
N CYS A 350 -0.21 25.01 1.76
CA CYS A 350 0.44 26.30 1.49
C CYS A 350 0.63 27.21 2.72
N ASN A 351 0.50 26.67 3.94
CA ASN A 351 0.72 27.40 5.17
C ASN A 351 2.15 27.24 5.67
N VAL A 352 2.96 28.28 5.52
CA VAL A 352 4.39 28.27 5.88
C VAL A 352 4.63 27.90 7.35
N THR A 353 3.74 28.32 8.27
CA THR A 353 3.84 27.99 9.69
C THR A 353 3.70 26.49 9.96
N MET A 354 2.87 25.81 9.15
CA MET A 354 2.58 24.38 9.30
C MET A 354 3.49 23.49 8.44
N PHE A 355 4.33 24.06 7.58
CA PHE A 355 5.18 23.33 6.63
C PHE A 355 6.14 22.37 7.31
N ILE A 356 6.91 22.87 8.27
CA ILE A 356 7.95 22.07 8.95
C ILE A 356 7.34 20.88 9.70
N PRO A 357 6.34 21.07 10.60
CA PRO A 357 5.80 19.94 11.32
C PRO A 357 5.05 18.96 10.41
N PHE A 358 4.37 19.42 9.38
CA PHE A 358 3.64 18.57 8.45
C PHE A 358 4.56 17.59 7.72
N ILE A 359 5.74 18.04 7.28
CA ILE A 359 6.67 17.21 6.53
C ILE A 359 7.53 16.33 7.44
N PHE A 360 8.00 16.85 8.56
CA PHE A 360 9.03 16.15 9.33
C PHE A 360 8.47 15.24 10.44
N THR A 361 7.21 15.39 10.86
CA THR A 361 6.63 14.53 11.92
C THR A 361 6.60 13.06 11.47
N GLU A 362 6.11 12.80 10.26
CA GLU A 362 6.05 11.44 9.73
C GLU A 362 7.44 10.84 9.49
N VAL A 363 8.42 11.66 9.11
CA VAL A 363 9.83 11.26 9.00
C VAL A 363 10.38 10.82 10.36
N ILE A 364 10.12 11.59 11.42
CA ILE A 364 10.53 11.24 12.80
C ILE A 364 9.92 9.91 13.23
N ASN A 365 8.63 9.71 12.98
CA ASN A 365 7.93 8.47 13.28
C ASN A 365 8.53 7.27 12.55
N CYS A 366 8.90 7.45 11.28
CA CYS A 366 9.56 6.42 10.49
C CYS A 366 10.86 5.94 11.17
N PHE A 367 11.72 6.87 11.59
CA PHE A 367 12.98 6.52 12.26
C PHE A 367 12.75 5.83 13.59
N ILE A 368 11.90 6.37 14.46
CA ILE A 368 11.61 5.78 15.78
C ILE A 368 11.07 4.36 15.61
N SER A 369 10.09 4.16 14.74
CA SER A 369 9.45 2.86 14.54
C SER A 369 10.40 1.86 13.89
N TYR A 370 11.20 2.28 12.92
CA TYR A 370 12.21 1.43 12.31
C TYR A 370 13.22 0.92 13.33
N PHE A 371 13.78 1.80 14.16
CA PHE A 371 14.75 1.39 15.17
C PHE A 371 14.11 0.54 16.26
N ALA A 372 12.87 0.81 16.67
CA ALA A 372 12.15 -0.03 17.62
C ALA A 372 11.97 -1.47 17.09
N MET A 373 11.59 -1.64 15.83
CA MET A 373 11.44 -2.95 15.20
C MET A 373 12.80 -3.62 14.92
N SER A 374 13.80 -2.85 14.50
CA SER A 374 15.16 -3.35 14.26
C SER A 374 15.82 -3.88 15.55
N ALA A 375 15.55 -3.22 16.67
CA ALA A 375 16.01 -3.66 18.00
C ALA A 375 15.17 -4.80 18.60
N GLY A 376 14.12 -5.27 17.93
CA GLY A 376 13.23 -6.31 18.43
C GLY A 376 12.31 -5.89 19.57
N LEU A 377 12.19 -4.58 19.85
CA LEU A 377 11.28 -4.04 20.87
C LEU A 377 9.82 -4.24 20.49
N VAL A 378 9.53 -4.24 19.19
CA VAL A 378 8.22 -4.52 18.60
C VAL A 378 8.42 -5.45 17.40
N ASN A 379 7.48 -6.35 17.17
CA ASN A 379 7.50 -7.25 16.01
C ASN A 379 7.40 -6.47 14.69
N ARG A 380 8.00 -7.02 13.63
CA ARG A 380 7.85 -6.50 12.26
C ARG A 380 6.45 -6.76 11.77
N CYS A 381 5.94 -5.87 10.92
CA CYS A 381 4.58 -5.97 10.40
C CYS A 381 4.45 -7.12 9.39
N MET A 382 3.39 -7.90 9.52
CA MET A 382 3.05 -9.03 8.65
C MET A 382 1.60 -9.00 8.16
N PHE A 383 0.76 -8.07 8.66
CA PHE A 383 -0.63 -7.94 8.21
C PHE A 383 -0.97 -6.49 7.89
N TYR A 384 -1.75 -6.29 6.84
CA TYR A 384 -2.25 -4.98 6.47
C TYR A 384 -3.76 -4.90 6.73
N MET A 385 -4.14 -4.01 7.63
CA MET A 385 -5.52 -3.86 8.07
C MET A 385 -6.31 -2.77 7.31
N GLY A 386 -5.68 -2.10 6.37
CA GLY A 386 -6.30 -0.98 5.64
C GLY A 386 -6.73 0.17 6.56
N GLY A 387 -7.58 1.06 6.05
CA GLY A 387 -8.17 2.17 6.81
C GLY A 387 -9.42 1.80 7.63
N THR A 388 -9.71 0.50 7.79
CA THR A 388 -10.98 0.03 8.37
C THR A 388 -10.99 -0.09 9.89
N ALA A 389 -9.81 -0.02 10.53
CA ALA A 389 -9.67 -0.10 11.97
C ALA A 389 -9.00 1.17 12.54
N PRO A 390 -9.27 1.54 13.80
CA PRO A 390 -8.50 2.58 14.49
C PRO A 390 -7.00 2.30 14.44
N GLU A 391 -6.19 3.34 14.30
CA GLU A 391 -4.74 3.19 14.02
C GLU A 391 -3.98 2.41 15.08
N ILE A 392 -4.29 2.62 16.36
CA ILE A 392 -3.72 1.85 17.45
C ILE A 392 -4.02 0.34 17.29
N MET A 393 -5.21 -0.02 16.82
CA MET A 393 -5.54 -1.42 16.53
C MET A 393 -4.79 -1.91 15.30
N ARG A 394 -4.64 -1.06 14.27
CA ARG A 394 -3.85 -1.40 13.07
C ARG A 394 -2.42 -1.74 13.43
N SER A 395 -1.75 -0.93 14.26
CA SER A 395 -0.37 -1.19 14.68
C SER A 395 -0.23 -2.50 15.46
N VAL A 396 -1.14 -2.77 16.40
CA VAL A 396 -1.15 -4.03 17.16
C VAL A 396 -1.41 -5.24 16.27
N LEU A 397 -2.46 -5.20 15.46
CA LEU A 397 -2.84 -6.32 14.60
C LEU A 397 -1.84 -6.55 13.46
N SER A 398 -1.25 -5.49 12.92
CA SER A 398 -0.24 -5.61 11.85
C SER A 398 1.03 -6.31 12.31
N SER A 399 1.44 -6.08 13.54
CA SER A 399 2.64 -6.68 14.15
C SER A 399 2.34 -7.91 15.01
N MET A 400 1.07 -8.17 15.33
CA MET A 400 0.63 -9.18 16.30
C MET A 400 1.36 -9.02 17.65
N ASP A 401 1.48 -7.77 18.11
CA ASP A 401 2.28 -7.41 19.28
C ASP A 401 1.61 -6.26 20.06
N TRP A 402 1.23 -6.50 21.30
CA TRP A 402 0.64 -5.47 22.15
C TRP A 402 1.59 -4.29 22.43
N ARG A 403 2.94 -4.52 22.37
CA ARG A 403 3.96 -3.48 22.53
C ARG A 403 3.88 -2.43 21.43
N ALA A 404 3.29 -2.77 20.30
CA ALA A 404 2.99 -1.82 19.24
C ALA A 404 2.02 -0.70 19.69
N ALA A 405 1.09 -1.00 20.61
CA ALA A 405 0.22 0.03 21.19
C ALA A 405 1.03 1.01 22.05
N VAL A 406 2.01 0.52 22.80
CA VAL A 406 2.91 1.38 23.59
C VAL A 406 3.74 2.27 22.68
N LEU A 407 4.32 1.70 21.62
CA LEU A 407 5.06 2.46 20.62
C LEU A 407 4.17 3.52 19.98
N TRP A 408 2.94 3.17 19.58
CA TRP A 408 1.97 4.11 19.00
C TRP A 408 1.70 5.29 19.95
N VAL A 409 1.49 5.05 21.25
CA VAL A 409 1.29 6.10 22.24
C VAL A 409 2.54 6.99 22.39
N ILE A 410 3.74 6.41 22.33
CA ILE A 410 5.00 7.16 22.34
C ILE A 410 5.08 8.08 21.11
N LEU A 411 4.79 7.56 19.91
CA LEU A 411 4.80 8.32 18.67
C LEU A 411 3.81 9.49 18.74
N VAL A 412 2.56 9.26 19.18
CA VAL A 412 1.58 10.35 19.38
C VAL A 412 2.11 11.43 20.31
N ARG A 413 2.83 11.07 21.37
CA ARG A 413 3.45 12.05 22.29
C ARG A 413 4.57 12.83 21.61
N VAL A 414 5.40 12.18 20.83
CA VAL A 414 6.45 12.83 20.04
C VAL A 414 5.82 13.77 19.03
N ASP A 415 4.78 13.35 18.31
CA ASP A 415 4.03 14.18 17.38
C ASP A 415 3.48 15.44 18.06
N MET A 416 2.81 15.29 19.21
CA MET A 416 2.30 16.42 19.99
C MET A 416 3.42 17.40 20.36
N LEU A 417 4.57 16.90 20.80
CA LEU A 417 5.71 17.76 21.19
C LEU A 417 6.29 18.49 20.00
N PHE A 418 6.40 17.82 18.84
CA PHE A 418 6.95 18.44 17.63
C PHE A 418 5.98 19.44 17.01
N TRP A 419 4.66 19.14 16.99
CA TRP A 419 3.63 20.05 16.52
C TRP A 419 3.41 21.25 17.46
N TYR A 420 3.69 21.13 18.76
CA TYR A 420 3.32 22.11 19.79
C TYR A 420 3.79 23.55 19.53
N PRO A 421 5.08 23.83 19.20
CA PRO A 421 5.52 25.20 18.97
C PRO A 421 4.80 25.85 17.78
N PHE A 422 4.60 25.11 16.69
CA PHE A 422 3.93 25.60 15.49
C PHE A 422 2.43 25.80 15.73
N PHE A 423 1.80 24.89 16.45
CA PHE A 423 0.44 25.03 16.94
C PHE A 423 0.26 26.30 17.75
N LYS A 424 1.17 26.60 18.68
CA LYS A 424 1.10 27.83 19.49
C LYS A 424 1.29 29.10 18.68
N MET A 425 2.16 29.08 17.68
CA MET A 425 2.34 30.22 16.78
C MET A 425 1.05 30.49 15.99
N TYR A 426 0.45 29.45 15.43
CA TYR A 426 -0.78 29.56 14.66
C TYR A 426 -1.99 29.91 15.55
N GLU A 427 -2.12 29.31 16.73
CA GLU A 427 -3.16 29.63 17.70
C GLU A 427 -3.19 31.14 18.04
N LYS A 428 -2.01 31.72 18.24
CA LYS A 428 -1.91 33.19 18.52
C LYS A 428 -2.40 34.03 17.33
N GLN A 429 -2.13 33.62 16.12
CA GLN A 429 -2.60 34.31 14.90
C GLN A 429 -4.12 34.20 14.78
N GLU A 430 -4.69 33.00 14.99
CA GLU A 430 -6.14 32.80 14.89
C GLU A 430 -6.93 33.53 15.99
N ILE A 431 -6.44 33.54 17.22
CA ILE A 431 -7.09 34.32 18.31
C ILE A 431 -7.14 35.83 17.96
N LYS A 432 -6.05 36.37 17.38
CA LYS A 432 -6.02 37.75 16.95
C LYS A 432 -7.02 38.01 15.82
N ARG A 433 -7.10 37.13 14.85
CA ARG A 433 -8.06 37.20 13.74
C ARG A 433 -9.51 37.13 14.24
N GLU A 434 -9.81 36.20 15.15
CA GLU A 434 -11.15 36.08 15.78
C GLU A 434 -11.55 37.36 16.51
N ALA A 435 -10.59 38.03 17.20
CA ALA A 435 -10.84 39.28 17.88
C ALA A 435 -11.13 40.44 16.89
N GLU A 436 -10.36 40.56 15.81
CA GLU A 436 -10.55 41.57 14.76
C GLU A 436 -11.90 41.38 14.03
N GLU A 437 -12.31 40.15 13.76
CA GLU A 437 -13.61 39.82 13.16
C GLU A 437 -14.79 40.21 14.09
N LEU A 438 -14.65 39.95 15.40
CA LEU A 438 -15.66 40.37 16.40
C LEU A 438 -15.80 41.90 16.53
N GLU A 439 -14.68 42.63 16.47
CA GLU A 439 -14.70 44.11 16.48
C GLU A 439 -15.35 44.64 15.20
N SER A 440 -15.03 44.10 14.05
CA SER A 440 -15.63 44.55 12.79
C SER A 440 -17.15 44.29 12.71
N GLN A 441 -17.63 43.21 13.30
CA GLN A 441 -19.06 42.92 13.40
C GLN A 441 -19.78 43.87 14.35
N LYS A 442 -19.13 44.30 15.45
CA LYS A 442 -19.70 45.29 16.39
C LYS A 442 -19.77 46.68 15.80
N VAL A 443 -18.87 47.05 14.89
CA VAL A 443 -18.87 48.35 14.20
C VAL A 443 -19.90 48.38 13.06
N ALA A 444 -20.25 47.20 12.51
CA ALA A 444 -21.22 47.06 11.41
C ALA A 444 -22.69 46.90 11.90
N ALA A 445 -22.90 46.61 13.19
CA ALA A 445 -24.23 46.46 13.84
C ALA A 445 -24.63 47.74 14.57
#